data_86eb45a2fbf9a4ce7e3361e8bb54bac3
#
_entry.id   86eb45a2fbf9a4ce7e3361e8bb54bac3
#
_cell.length_a   1.000
_cell.length_b   1.000
_cell.length_c   1.000
_cell.angle_alpha   90.00
_cell.angle_beta   90.00
_cell.angle_gamma   90.00
#
_symmetry.space_group_name_H-M   'P 1'
#
loop_
_entity.id
_entity.type
_entity.pdbx_description
1 polymer ?
#
loop_
_entity_poly.entity_id
_entity_poly.type
_entity_poly.pdbx_seq_one_letter_code
_entity_poly.pdbx_strand_id
1 'polypeptide(L)'
;MDSENGVIGDLFKFFFGEEEERPLGRTSKAPDTYPATTTEFDDSLLIDSPKVAELRPLLKNALLEFRELQLVYEAERHGWSAKAFHQRVDAKGACVVVAKTSTGCICGGYAARGFAGIGECRGSIGAFLFTWPLGAPLTIERVIKLPKVGGAGLATIDMSETGPIVGADVLRIGLQVPNERHAGSKLGPYYARREDGWPSIFGPKDEAKAAKLIELKVYAGVYAPGEPISYDGAVPCAIE
;
A
#
# COMPACT_ATOMS: atom_id res chain seq x y z
N MET A 1 -1.22 -52.49 -19.06
CA MET A 1 -1.95 -51.80 -17.95
C MET A 1 -1.68 -50.31 -17.94
N ASP A 2 -1.61 -49.66 -19.13
CA ASP A 2 -1.19 -48.25 -19.26
C ASP A 2 -2.14 -47.36 -20.08
N SER A 3 -3.39 -47.82 -20.30
CA SER A 3 -4.35 -47.05 -21.12
C SER A 3 -5.46 -46.32 -20.36
N GLU A 4 -5.62 -46.55 -19.06
CA GLU A 4 -6.68 -45.89 -18.28
C GLU A 4 -6.30 -44.54 -17.68
N ASN A 5 -5.00 -44.26 -17.47
CA ASN A 5 -4.55 -43.00 -16.92
C ASN A 5 -4.59 -41.83 -17.93
N GLY A 6 -4.55 -42.13 -19.23
CA GLY A 6 -4.61 -41.10 -20.29
C GLY A 6 -6.01 -40.46 -20.43
N VAL A 7 -7.06 -41.28 -20.37
CA VAL A 7 -8.44 -40.82 -20.59
C VAL A 7 -8.96 -39.91 -19.46
N ILE A 8 -8.56 -40.21 -18.21
CA ILE A 8 -8.93 -39.40 -17.04
C ILE A 8 -8.19 -38.05 -17.09
N GLY A 9 -6.93 -38.05 -17.48
CA GLY A 9 -6.14 -36.82 -17.66
C GLY A 9 -6.70 -35.91 -18.74
N ASP A 10 -7.12 -36.47 -19.88
CA ASP A 10 -7.71 -35.71 -20.99
C ASP A 10 -9.12 -35.18 -20.65
N LEU A 11 -9.90 -35.93 -19.88
CA LEU A 11 -11.21 -35.49 -19.39
C LEU A 11 -11.08 -34.35 -18.38
N PHE A 12 -10.07 -34.41 -17.51
CA PHE A 12 -9.78 -33.36 -16.56
C PHE A 12 -9.35 -32.05 -17.26
N LYS A 13 -8.51 -32.14 -18.30
CA LYS A 13 -8.13 -31.02 -19.14
C LYS A 13 -9.31 -30.41 -19.89
N PHE A 14 -10.26 -31.21 -20.34
CA PHE A 14 -11.45 -30.76 -21.06
C PHE A 14 -12.42 -29.98 -20.15
N PHE A 15 -12.60 -30.41 -18.90
CA PHE A 15 -13.52 -29.74 -17.96
C PHE A 15 -12.90 -28.60 -17.17
N PHE A 16 -11.59 -28.62 -16.91
CA PHE A 16 -10.93 -27.63 -16.05
C PHE A 16 -9.92 -26.76 -16.81
N GLY A 17 -9.77 -26.98 -18.12
CA GLY A 17 -8.76 -26.33 -18.93
C GLY A 17 -7.35 -26.87 -18.65
N GLU A 18 -6.40 -26.60 -19.53
CA GLU A 18 -4.99 -26.77 -19.19
C GLU A 18 -4.67 -25.82 -18.05
N GLU A 19 -4.34 -26.34 -16.88
CA GLU A 19 -3.59 -25.54 -15.91
C GLU A 19 -2.23 -25.23 -16.56
N GLU A 20 -2.16 -24.08 -17.24
CA GLU A 20 -0.87 -23.45 -17.42
C GLU A 20 -0.25 -23.39 -16.03
N GLU A 21 0.91 -23.98 -15.83
CA GLU A 21 1.75 -23.78 -14.65
C GLU A 21 1.99 -22.27 -14.54
N ARG A 22 1.06 -21.60 -13.90
CA ARG A 22 1.23 -20.15 -13.63
C ARG A 22 2.38 -20.08 -12.64
N PRO A 23 3.44 -19.38 -12.98
CA PRO A 23 4.43 -19.06 -11.97
C PRO A 23 3.66 -18.50 -10.78
N LEU A 24 4.03 -18.87 -9.55
CA LEU A 24 3.45 -18.43 -8.27
C LEU A 24 3.55 -16.90 -8.08
N GLY A 25 3.38 -16.12 -9.14
CA GLY A 25 3.42 -14.68 -9.19
C GLY A 25 2.04 -14.10 -9.41
N ARG A 26 1.79 -12.94 -8.83
CA ARG A 26 0.62 -12.11 -9.11
C ARG A 26 0.57 -11.81 -10.59
N THR A 27 -0.62 -11.90 -11.19
CA THR A 27 -0.82 -11.40 -12.54
C THR A 27 -1.35 -9.97 -12.44
N SER A 28 -1.00 -9.10 -13.39
CA SER A 28 -1.54 -7.75 -13.53
C SER A 28 -3.08 -7.69 -13.60
N LYS A 29 -3.73 -8.84 -13.85
CA LYS A 29 -5.20 -8.97 -13.93
C LYS A 29 -5.90 -9.09 -12.59
N ALA A 30 -5.21 -9.52 -11.52
CA ALA A 30 -5.79 -9.68 -10.18
C ALA A 30 -4.76 -9.37 -9.08
N PRO A 31 -4.23 -8.15 -9.02
CA PRO A 31 -3.11 -7.82 -8.14
C PRO A 31 -3.45 -7.90 -6.65
N ASP A 32 -4.73 -7.76 -6.27
CA ASP A 32 -5.17 -7.83 -4.88
C ASP A 32 -5.49 -9.24 -4.39
N THR A 33 -5.29 -10.27 -5.22
CA THR A 33 -5.59 -11.67 -4.88
C THR A 33 -4.52 -12.29 -3.97
N TYR A 34 -3.31 -11.73 -3.97
CA TYR A 34 -2.17 -12.26 -3.22
C TYR A 34 -1.50 -11.16 -2.38
N PRO A 35 -0.77 -11.51 -1.31
CA PRO A 35 0.09 -10.57 -0.60
C PRO A 35 1.10 -9.91 -1.54
N ALA A 36 1.55 -8.71 -1.21
CA ALA A 36 2.55 -8.00 -1.99
C ALA A 36 3.86 -8.79 -2.07
N THR A 37 4.50 -8.78 -3.24
CA THR A 37 5.85 -9.30 -3.41
C THR A 37 6.84 -8.46 -2.63
N THR A 38 7.87 -9.09 -2.04
CA THR A 38 8.91 -8.40 -1.24
C THR A 38 10.27 -8.39 -1.91
N THR A 39 10.48 -9.27 -2.88
CA THR A 39 11.74 -9.46 -3.62
C THR A 39 11.65 -9.09 -5.09
N GLU A 40 10.44 -8.87 -5.60
CA GLU A 40 10.20 -8.48 -6.97
C GLU A 40 9.87 -6.99 -7.04
N PHE A 41 10.56 -6.31 -7.93
CA PHE A 41 10.44 -4.86 -8.15
C PHE A 41 10.28 -4.59 -9.63
N ASP A 42 9.71 -3.43 -9.96
CA ASP A 42 9.50 -3.00 -11.32
C ASP A 42 10.54 -1.93 -11.73
N ASP A 43 10.58 -1.63 -13.02
CA ASP A 43 11.32 -0.49 -13.53
C ASP A 43 10.45 0.77 -13.52
N SER A 44 11.09 1.94 -13.52
CA SER A 44 10.37 3.20 -13.70
C SER A 44 9.80 3.32 -15.12
N LEU A 45 8.64 3.97 -15.23
CA LEU A 45 8.02 4.24 -16.52
C LEU A 45 8.55 5.55 -17.12
N LEU A 46 8.53 5.67 -18.44
CA LEU A 46 8.95 6.90 -19.13
C LEU A 46 8.13 8.14 -18.74
N ILE A 47 6.90 7.93 -18.29
CA ILE A 47 5.98 9.00 -17.84
C ILE A 47 6.24 9.41 -16.39
N ASP A 48 7.04 8.65 -15.63
CA ASP A 48 7.25 8.91 -14.21
C ASP A 48 8.07 10.18 -13.99
N SER A 49 7.57 11.04 -13.11
CA SER A 49 8.39 12.11 -12.55
C SER A 49 9.52 11.51 -11.70
N PRO A 50 10.63 12.25 -11.44
CA PRO A 50 11.75 11.72 -10.67
C PRO A 50 11.35 11.11 -9.31
N LYS A 51 10.36 11.70 -8.64
CA LYS A 51 9.86 11.18 -7.34
C LYS A 51 8.99 9.93 -7.50
N VAL A 52 8.22 9.84 -8.56
CA VAL A 52 7.43 8.63 -8.88
C VAL A 52 8.35 7.50 -9.29
N ALA A 53 9.40 7.77 -10.05
CA ALA A 53 10.40 6.78 -10.45
C ALA A 53 11.10 6.11 -9.26
N GLU A 54 11.30 6.83 -8.14
CA GLU A 54 11.81 6.25 -6.90
C GLU A 54 10.82 5.29 -6.22
N LEU A 55 9.51 5.48 -6.43
CA LEU A 55 8.44 4.69 -5.81
C LEU A 55 7.95 3.55 -6.72
N ARG A 56 8.06 3.72 -8.05
CA ARG A 56 7.54 2.76 -9.04
C ARG A 56 7.99 1.33 -8.80
N PRO A 57 9.25 1.04 -8.47
CA PRO A 57 9.69 -0.33 -8.22
C PRO A 57 8.89 -1.06 -7.16
N LEU A 58 8.38 -0.35 -6.14
CA LEU A 58 7.55 -0.93 -5.09
C LEU A 58 6.20 -1.44 -5.58
N LEU A 59 5.72 -0.93 -6.71
CA LEU A 59 4.35 -1.17 -7.21
C LEU A 59 4.24 -2.43 -8.05
N LYS A 60 5.30 -3.23 -8.16
CA LYS A 60 5.27 -4.53 -8.83
C LYS A 60 4.09 -5.36 -8.34
N ASN A 61 3.28 -5.83 -9.30
CA ASN A 61 2.05 -6.58 -9.04
C ASN A 61 0.97 -5.81 -8.21
N ALA A 62 1.00 -4.48 -8.19
CA ALA A 62 -0.05 -3.65 -7.61
C ALA A 62 -0.98 -3.09 -8.69
N LEU A 63 -2.16 -2.57 -8.31
CA LEU A 63 -3.10 -1.92 -9.26
C LEU A 63 -2.48 -0.69 -9.94
N LEU A 64 -1.44 -0.13 -9.35
CA LEU A 64 -0.74 1.06 -9.84
C LEU A 64 0.53 0.73 -10.65
N GLU A 65 0.86 -0.54 -10.90
CA GLU A 65 2.10 -0.99 -11.54
C GLU A 65 2.39 -0.23 -12.85
N PHE A 66 1.39 -0.11 -13.73
CA PHE A 66 1.52 0.55 -15.04
C PHE A 66 0.69 1.83 -15.16
N ARG A 67 0.12 2.31 -14.05
CA ARG A 67 -0.75 3.48 -14.06
C ARG A 67 0.05 4.75 -13.81
N GLU A 68 -0.25 5.81 -14.55
CA GLU A 68 0.27 7.14 -14.24
C GLU A 68 -0.09 7.53 -12.82
N LEU A 69 0.86 8.13 -12.09
CA LEU A 69 0.69 8.59 -10.72
C LEU A 69 0.73 10.11 -10.65
N GLN A 70 -0.26 10.69 -9.96
CA GLN A 70 -0.34 12.11 -9.70
C GLN A 70 -0.18 12.40 -8.21
N LEU A 71 0.62 13.42 -7.87
CA LEU A 71 0.68 13.95 -6.51
C LEU A 71 -0.62 14.71 -6.21
N VAL A 72 -1.50 14.10 -5.40
CA VAL A 72 -2.81 14.68 -5.06
C VAL A 72 -2.80 15.45 -3.75
N TYR A 73 -1.95 15.07 -2.80
CA TYR A 73 -1.81 15.72 -1.51
C TYR A 73 -0.35 15.86 -1.11
N GLU A 74 -0.02 17.03 -0.57
CA GLU A 74 1.27 17.39 0.01
C GLU A 74 1.00 18.28 1.23
N ALA A 75 1.31 17.79 2.42
CA ALA A 75 0.91 18.45 3.67
C ALA A 75 1.53 19.84 3.86
N GLU A 76 2.77 20.03 3.37
CA GLU A 76 3.47 21.31 3.41
C GLU A 76 2.74 22.40 2.61
N ARG A 77 2.11 21.99 1.51
CA ARG A 77 1.42 22.90 0.57
C ARG A 77 -0.07 23.05 0.89
N HIS A 78 -0.72 21.95 1.29
CA HIS A 78 -2.16 21.90 1.45
C HIS A 78 -2.62 22.02 2.90
N GLY A 79 -1.68 21.95 3.85
CA GLY A 79 -1.92 21.98 5.29
C GLY A 79 -1.93 20.58 5.93
N TRP A 80 -1.43 20.51 7.17
CA TRP A 80 -1.40 19.33 8.01
C TRP A 80 -2.74 19.21 8.77
N SER A 81 -3.76 18.69 8.12
CA SER A 81 -5.07 18.43 8.72
C SER A 81 -5.82 17.32 7.99
N ALA A 82 -6.65 16.58 8.72
CA ALA A 82 -7.52 15.55 8.15
C ALA A 82 -8.42 16.12 7.05
N LYS A 83 -9.01 17.28 7.27
CA LYS A 83 -9.85 17.96 6.28
C LYS A 83 -9.10 18.21 4.96
N ALA A 84 -7.88 18.74 5.01
CA ALA A 84 -7.09 19.00 3.80
C ALA A 84 -6.69 17.72 3.10
N PHE A 85 -6.37 16.65 3.87
CA PHE A 85 -6.09 15.33 3.34
C PHE A 85 -7.31 14.77 2.58
N HIS A 86 -8.46 14.67 3.23
CA HIS A 86 -9.67 14.09 2.64
C HIS A 86 -10.18 14.87 1.43
N GLN A 87 -10.17 16.19 1.46
CA GLN A 87 -10.55 17.03 0.31
C GLN A 87 -9.73 16.73 -0.95
N ARG A 88 -8.53 16.18 -0.82
CA ARG A 88 -7.61 15.94 -1.93
C ARG A 88 -7.50 14.47 -2.33
N VAL A 89 -7.67 13.56 -1.38
CA VAL A 89 -7.36 12.15 -1.55
C VAL A 89 -8.62 11.30 -1.75
N ASP A 90 -9.75 11.72 -1.19
CA ASP A 90 -10.98 10.94 -1.26
C ASP A 90 -11.44 10.74 -2.70
N ALA A 91 -11.96 9.55 -2.95
CA ALA A 91 -12.46 9.12 -4.24
C ALA A 91 -11.41 9.13 -5.38
N LYS A 92 -10.10 9.11 -5.05
CA LYS A 92 -9.02 9.03 -6.05
C LYS A 92 -8.57 7.60 -6.37
N GLY A 93 -9.14 6.58 -5.70
CA GLY A 93 -8.77 5.18 -5.89
C GLY A 93 -7.45 4.80 -5.23
N ALA A 94 -6.81 3.76 -5.76
CA ALA A 94 -5.56 3.27 -5.21
C ALA A 94 -4.51 4.37 -5.10
N CYS A 95 -3.78 4.38 -3.98
CA CYS A 95 -2.79 5.42 -3.73
C CYS A 95 -1.60 4.93 -2.91
N VAL A 96 -0.51 5.69 -2.97
CA VAL A 96 0.71 5.51 -2.18
C VAL A 96 0.86 6.69 -1.24
N VAL A 97 0.87 6.42 0.05
CA VAL A 97 1.18 7.39 1.11
C VAL A 97 2.68 7.35 1.35
N VAL A 98 3.35 8.49 1.33
CA VAL A 98 4.79 8.64 1.57
C VAL A 98 5.00 9.68 2.66
N ALA A 99 5.73 9.31 3.70
CA ALA A 99 6.09 10.20 4.80
C ALA A 99 7.61 10.22 5.00
N LYS A 100 8.12 11.37 5.45
CA LYS A 100 9.51 11.52 5.86
C LYS A 100 9.56 12.01 7.29
N THR A 101 10.33 11.32 8.11
CA THR A 101 10.53 11.71 9.52
C THR A 101 11.58 12.80 9.67
N SER A 102 11.57 13.48 10.80
CA SER A 102 12.57 14.51 11.12
C SER A 102 14.01 13.96 11.23
N THR A 103 14.16 12.65 11.40
CA THR A 103 15.45 11.95 11.44
C THR A 103 15.94 11.50 10.07
N GLY A 104 15.08 11.67 9.02
CA GLY A 104 15.39 11.37 7.63
C GLY A 104 14.89 10.03 7.13
N CYS A 105 14.26 9.17 7.97
CA CYS A 105 13.60 7.95 7.50
C CYS A 105 12.49 8.29 6.51
N ILE A 106 12.39 7.53 5.42
CA ILE A 106 11.31 7.64 4.44
C ILE A 106 10.51 6.35 4.51
N CYS A 107 9.22 6.46 4.76
CA CYS A 107 8.33 5.32 4.95
C CYS A 107 6.93 5.62 4.41
N GLY A 108 6.11 4.59 4.29
CA GLY A 108 4.76 4.75 3.81
C GLY A 108 4.02 3.45 3.60
N GLY A 109 2.93 3.53 2.84
CA GLY A 109 2.11 2.37 2.52
C GLY A 109 1.32 2.53 1.24
N TYR A 110 1.03 1.41 0.62
CA TYR A 110 0.14 1.29 -0.52
C TYR A 110 -1.27 0.93 -0.03
N ALA A 111 -2.22 1.80 -0.32
CA ALA A 111 -3.64 1.63 -0.06
C ALA A 111 -4.36 1.28 -1.37
N ALA A 112 -4.60 -0.02 -1.61
CA ALA A 112 -5.15 -0.51 -2.87
C ALA A 112 -6.57 -0.01 -3.16
N ARG A 113 -7.35 0.30 -2.11
CA ARG A 113 -8.73 0.81 -2.20
C ARG A 113 -8.84 2.31 -1.95
N GLY A 114 -7.71 2.99 -1.69
CA GLY A 114 -7.69 4.42 -1.40
C GLY A 114 -8.49 4.83 -0.17
N PHE A 115 -9.01 6.06 -0.20
CA PHE A 115 -9.77 6.70 0.87
C PHE A 115 -11.05 7.35 0.32
N ALA A 116 -12.07 7.49 1.16
CA ALA A 116 -13.32 8.19 0.86
C ALA A 116 -13.87 8.98 2.07
N GLY A 117 -13.24 8.89 3.25
CA GLY A 117 -13.60 9.66 4.43
C GLY A 117 -14.96 9.35 5.04
N ILE A 118 -15.45 8.12 4.90
CA ILE A 118 -16.83 7.74 5.29
C ILE A 118 -16.90 6.80 6.48
N GLY A 119 -15.81 6.63 7.23
CA GLY A 119 -15.81 5.79 8.43
C GLY A 119 -15.77 4.30 8.12
N GLU A 120 -14.97 3.87 7.16
CA GLU A 120 -14.92 2.48 6.70
C GLU A 120 -13.56 1.83 6.93
N CYS A 121 -13.58 0.51 7.06
CA CYS A 121 -12.41 -0.33 6.94
C CYS A 121 -12.35 -0.89 5.52
N ARG A 122 -11.21 -0.70 4.84
CA ARG A 122 -11.02 -1.12 3.45
C ARG A 122 -10.10 -2.31 3.39
N GLY A 123 -10.64 -3.41 2.87
CA GLY A 123 -9.93 -4.67 2.74
C GLY A 123 -9.01 -4.69 1.52
N SER A 124 -7.82 -5.24 1.70
CA SER A 124 -6.94 -5.66 0.61
C SER A 124 -5.85 -6.59 1.14
N ILE A 125 -5.65 -7.71 0.49
CA ILE A 125 -4.50 -8.57 0.78
C ILE A 125 -3.23 -8.05 0.09
N GLY A 126 -3.40 -7.27 -0.99
CA GLY A 126 -2.32 -6.69 -1.78
C GLY A 126 -1.71 -5.42 -1.22
N ALA A 127 -2.29 -4.83 -0.17
CA ALA A 127 -1.71 -3.68 0.51
C ALA A 127 -0.35 -4.03 1.15
N PHE A 128 0.55 -3.07 1.20
CA PHE A 128 1.86 -3.24 1.82
C PHE A 128 2.36 -1.95 2.45
N LEU A 129 3.31 -2.08 3.37
CA LEU A 129 4.10 -0.98 3.88
C LEU A 129 5.52 -1.04 3.29
N PHE A 130 6.19 0.08 3.33
CA PHE A 130 7.59 0.17 2.92
C PHE A 130 8.37 1.18 3.74
N THR A 131 9.68 0.97 3.85
CA THR A 131 10.54 1.93 4.51
C THR A 131 11.97 1.88 3.97
N TRP A 132 12.59 3.06 3.90
CA TRP A 132 14.02 3.29 3.83
C TRP A 132 14.46 3.87 5.17
N PRO A 133 14.81 3.01 6.15
CA PRO A 133 15.00 3.46 7.54
C PRO A 133 16.18 4.43 7.72
N LEU A 134 17.13 4.44 6.78
CA LEU A 134 18.26 5.36 6.75
C LEU A 134 18.08 6.53 5.78
N GLY A 135 16.90 6.62 5.14
CA GLY A 135 16.60 7.66 4.15
C GLY A 135 17.28 7.45 2.81
N ALA A 136 17.51 8.55 2.09
CA ALA A 136 18.12 8.54 0.77
C ALA A 136 19.58 7.97 0.77
N PRO A 137 20.03 7.37 -0.35
CA PRO A 137 19.32 7.20 -1.61
C PRO A 137 18.21 6.13 -1.51
N LEU A 138 17.12 6.34 -2.26
CA LEU A 138 15.97 5.44 -2.31
C LEU A 138 16.20 4.36 -3.36
N THR A 139 17.01 3.37 -3.03
CA THR A 139 17.32 2.25 -3.92
C THR A 139 16.61 0.97 -3.46
N ILE A 140 16.42 0.05 -4.39
CA ILE A 140 15.73 -1.23 -4.14
C ILE A 140 16.46 -2.06 -3.09
N GLU A 141 17.79 -2.05 -3.10
CA GLU A 141 18.62 -2.84 -2.19
C GLU A 141 18.50 -2.37 -0.73
N ARG A 142 17.98 -1.17 -0.53
CA ARG A 142 17.85 -0.55 0.81
C ARG A 142 16.42 -0.45 1.29
N VAL A 143 15.45 -0.77 0.44
CA VAL A 143 14.05 -0.75 0.84
C VAL A 143 13.69 -2.01 1.62
N ILE A 144 12.87 -1.81 2.64
CA ILE A 144 12.18 -2.90 3.33
C ILE A 144 10.71 -2.81 2.94
N LYS A 145 10.20 -3.81 2.22
CA LYS A 145 8.80 -3.90 1.81
C LYS A 145 8.11 -4.97 2.66
N LEU A 146 7.02 -4.60 3.32
CA LEU A 146 6.34 -5.41 4.32
C LEU A 146 4.94 -5.75 3.83
N PRO A 147 4.68 -7.01 3.45
CA PRO A 147 3.38 -7.45 2.97
C PRO A 147 2.39 -7.58 4.12
N LYS A 148 1.11 -7.64 3.77
CA LYS A 148 0.05 -7.95 4.71
C LYS A 148 0.13 -9.42 5.12
N VAL A 149 0.03 -9.67 6.43
CA VAL A 149 0.11 -11.02 7.02
C VAL A 149 -1.15 -11.42 7.79
N GLY A 150 -2.05 -10.47 8.06
CA GLY A 150 -3.30 -10.75 8.77
C GLY A 150 -4.33 -9.65 8.60
N GLY A 151 -5.56 -9.88 9.06
CA GLY A 151 -6.65 -8.89 9.06
C GLY A 151 -6.89 -8.27 7.68
N ALA A 152 -7.19 -9.10 6.65
CA ALA A 152 -7.34 -8.61 5.27
C ALA A 152 -8.37 -7.47 5.14
N GLY A 153 -9.46 -7.50 5.91
CA GLY A 153 -10.47 -6.44 5.96
C GLY A 153 -9.98 -5.11 6.54
N LEU A 154 -8.85 -5.11 7.24
CA LEU A 154 -8.28 -3.94 7.92
C LEU A 154 -6.98 -3.46 7.23
N ALA A 155 -6.95 -3.47 5.90
CA ALA A 155 -5.78 -3.00 5.17
C ALA A 155 -5.62 -1.48 5.27
N THR A 156 -6.74 -0.75 5.25
CA THR A 156 -6.80 0.70 5.45
C THR A 156 -7.98 1.02 6.35
N ILE A 157 -7.81 1.91 7.31
CA ILE A 157 -8.89 2.50 8.11
C ILE A 157 -9.08 3.93 7.63
N ASP A 158 -10.31 4.24 7.24
CA ASP A 158 -10.65 5.46 6.51
C ASP A 158 -11.68 6.26 7.31
N MET A 159 -11.22 7.12 8.21
CA MET A 159 -12.02 7.96 9.09
C MET A 159 -11.88 9.43 8.70
N SER A 160 -12.97 10.14 8.51
CA SER A 160 -12.98 11.54 8.05
C SER A 160 -12.21 12.53 8.93
N GLU A 161 -12.06 12.21 10.21
CA GLU A 161 -11.38 13.05 11.20
C GLU A 161 -9.91 12.72 11.38
N THR A 162 -9.38 11.71 10.66
CA THR A 162 -7.97 11.30 10.77
C THR A 162 -7.23 11.49 9.44
N GLY A 163 -5.90 11.45 9.48
CA GLY A 163 -5.10 11.25 8.28
C GLY A 163 -5.05 9.77 7.87
N PRO A 164 -4.14 9.40 6.99
CA PRO A 164 -4.05 8.04 6.48
C PRO A 164 -3.68 7.04 7.59
N ILE A 165 -4.47 5.97 7.69
CA ILE A 165 -4.20 4.84 8.56
C ILE A 165 -4.10 3.59 7.67
N VAL A 166 -2.90 2.99 7.60
CA VAL A 166 -2.64 1.77 6.84
C VAL A 166 -2.44 0.61 7.81
N GLY A 167 -3.44 -0.27 7.87
CA GLY A 167 -3.57 -1.29 8.90
C GLY A 167 -4.00 -0.72 10.25
N ALA A 168 -4.82 -1.47 11.00
CA ALA A 168 -5.19 -1.04 12.35
C ALA A 168 -3.92 -0.90 13.21
N ASP A 169 -3.62 0.30 13.67
CA ASP A 169 -2.48 0.66 14.52
C ASP A 169 -1.07 0.39 13.92
N VAL A 170 -0.97 0.10 12.61
CA VAL A 170 0.32 -0.28 12.01
C VAL A 170 1.09 0.91 11.45
N LEU A 171 0.44 1.77 10.67
CA LEU A 171 0.91 3.11 10.33
C LEU A 171 -0.27 4.06 10.50
N ARG A 172 -0.20 4.89 11.51
CA ARG A 172 -1.21 5.89 11.82
C ARG A 172 -0.59 7.28 11.72
N ILE A 173 -1.11 8.10 10.81
CA ILE A 173 -0.76 9.51 10.70
C ILE A 173 -1.99 10.30 11.13
N GLY A 174 -1.94 10.94 12.31
CA GLY A 174 -3.11 11.49 12.98
C GLY A 174 -3.84 12.56 12.18
N LEU A 175 -3.23 13.72 12.00
CA LEU A 175 -3.82 14.92 11.38
C LEU A 175 -5.12 15.39 12.05
N GLN A 176 -5.52 14.83 13.20
CA GLN A 176 -6.72 15.16 13.95
C GLN A 176 -6.63 16.57 14.52
N VAL A 177 -5.48 16.91 15.05
CA VAL A 177 -5.17 18.27 15.50
C VAL A 177 -4.45 19.02 14.38
N PRO A 178 -4.90 20.21 13.98
CA PRO A 178 -4.24 21.00 12.96
C PRO A 178 -2.74 21.19 13.27
N ASN A 179 -1.89 20.98 12.27
CA ASN A 179 -0.44 21.01 12.37
C ASN A 179 0.20 19.89 13.24
N GLU A 180 -0.57 18.89 13.67
CA GLU A 180 -0.01 17.68 14.24
C GLU A 180 0.83 16.94 13.19
N ARG A 181 2.07 16.63 13.54
CA ARG A 181 3.05 15.99 12.65
C ARG A 181 3.58 14.69 13.23
N HIS A 182 2.77 14.00 14.01
CA HIS A 182 3.15 12.74 14.63
C HIS A 182 2.55 11.56 13.89
N ALA A 183 3.34 10.50 13.78
CA ALA A 183 2.92 9.22 13.27
C ALA A 183 3.26 8.12 14.28
N GLY A 184 2.38 7.12 14.37
CA GLY A 184 2.60 5.91 15.15
C GLY A 184 2.77 4.71 14.24
N SER A 185 3.55 3.70 14.70
CA SER A 185 3.67 2.44 13.96
C SER A 185 3.94 1.26 14.89
N LYS A 186 3.27 0.11 14.60
CA LYS A 186 3.46 -1.15 15.31
C LYS A 186 3.31 -2.31 14.34
N LEU A 187 4.42 -2.94 13.97
CA LEU A 187 4.45 -4.09 13.06
C LEU A 187 4.08 -5.41 13.77
N GLY A 188 3.62 -6.36 13.00
CA GLY A 188 3.38 -7.76 13.42
C GLY A 188 1.96 -8.25 13.27
N PRO A 189 0.90 -7.57 13.80
CA PRO A 189 -0.46 -8.11 13.73
C PRO A 189 -1.05 -8.15 12.33
N TYR A 190 -0.81 -7.12 11.52
CA TYR A 190 -1.44 -6.94 10.21
C TYR A 190 -0.47 -6.92 9.04
N TYR A 191 0.74 -6.45 9.28
CA TYR A 191 1.83 -6.42 8.32
C TYR A 191 3.06 -7.10 8.90
N ALA A 192 3.89 -7.66 8.02
CA ALA A 192 5.06 -8.42 8.39
C ALA A 192 5.97 -7.63 9.36
N ARG A 193 6.67 -8.35 10.22
CA ARG A 193 7.76 -7.79 11.02
C ARG A 193 8.98 -7.59 10.14
N ARG A 194 9.82 -6.64 10.51
CA ARG A 194 11.13 -6.47 9.90
C ARG A 194 12.08 -7.59 10.36
N GLU A 195 12.95 -8.01 9.47
CA GLU A 195 13.94 -9.05 9.76
C GLU A 195 14.97 -8.62 10.83
N ASP A 196 15.25 -7.29 10.90
CA ASP A 196 16.13 -6.72 11.91
C ASP A 196 15.50 -6.63 13.32
N GLY A 197 14.25 -7.08 13.47
CA GLY A 197 13.51 -7.07 14.73
C GLY A 197 12.99 -5.69 15.16
N TRP A 198 13.21 -4.62 14.37
CA TRP A 198 12.69 -3.29 14.72
C TRP A 198 11.16 -3.27 14.70
N PRO A 199 10.49 -2.71 15.73
CA PRO A 199 9.05 -2.90 15.95
C PRO A 199 8.15 -2.05 15.05
N SER A 200 8.71 -1.11 14.27
CA SER A 200 7.96 -0.17 13.44
C SER A 200 8.58 0.01 12.05
N ILE A 201 7.89 0.79 11.19
CA ILE A 201 8.44 1.19 9.89
C ILE A 201 9.43 2.36 9.98
N PHE A 202 9.56 2.97 11.15
CA PHE A 202 10.47 4.13 11.33
C PHE A 202 11.94 3.72 11.39
N GLY A 203 12.83 4.70 11.26
CA GLY A 203 14.27 4.47 11.30
C GLY A 203 14.81 4.29 12.72
N PRO A 204 16.05 3.80 12.87
CA PRO A 204 16.66 3.56 14.18
C PRO A 204 16.97 4.85 14.95
N LYS A 205 16.87 6.01 14.31
CA LYS A 205 17.04 7.32 14.95
C LYS A 205 15.70 7.92 15.40
N ASP A 206 14.58 7.32 15.03
CA ASP A 206 13.25 7.68 15.52
C ASP A 206 12.95 6.93 16.82
N GLU A 207 11.87 7.29 17.48
CA GLU A 207 11.35 6.48 18.59
C GLU A 207 10.87 5.12 18.07
N ALA A 208 10.92 4.10 18.90
CA ALA A 208 10.59 2.72 18.50
C ALA A 208 9.18 2.55 17.93
N LYS A 209 8.23 3.42 18.30
CA LYS A 209 6.82 3.31 17.88
C LYS A 209 6.21 4.62 17.41
N ALA A 210 6.97 5.72 17.43
CA ALA A 210 6.50 7.04 17.06
C ALA A 210 7.57 7.80 16.27
N ALA A 211 7.14 8.73 15.43
CA ALA A 211 8.05 9.63 14.72
C ALA A 211 7.38 10.99 14.48
N LYS A 212 8.19 12.04 14.45
CA LYS A 212 7.79 13.35 13.99
C LYS A 212 8.00 13.46 12.48
N LEU A 213 6.95 13.83 11.75
CA LEU A 213 7.00 13.97 10.30
C LEU A 213 7.42 15.38 9.89
N ILE A 214 8.17 15.48 8.79
CA ILE A 214 8.50 16.73 8.11
C ILE A 214 7.94 16.80 6.70
N GLU A 215 7.63 15.64 6.08
CA GLU A 215 6.93 15.56 4.80
C GLU A 215 5.84 14.50 4.87
N LEU A 216 4.71 14.78 4.20
CA LEU A 216 3.64 13.83 3.96
C LEU A 216 3.05 14.09 2.59
N LYS A 217 3.10 13.08 1.71
CA LYS A 217 2.64 13.14 0.33
C LYS A 217 1.77 11.94 0.01
N VAL A 218 0.79 12.13 -0.89
CA VAL A 218 -0.02 11.04 -1.42
C VAL A 218 -0.03 11.12 -2.93
N TYR A 219 0.34 10.02 -3.57
CA TYR A 219 0.27 9.81 -5.01
C TYR A 219 -0.88 8.86 -5.31
N ALA A 220 -1.83 9.29 -6.12
CA ALA A 220 -2.95 8.48 -6.58
C ALA A 220 -2.81 8.12 -8.06
N GLY A 221 -3.42 7.01 -8.46
CA GLY A 221 -3.50 6.64 -9.87
C GLY A 221 -4.38 7.62 -10.65
N VAL A 222 -4.00 7.88 -11.89
CA VAL A 222 -4.82 8.65 -12.84
C VAL A 222 -5.77 7.69 -13.54
N TYR A 223 -7.06 7.96 -13.46
CA TYR A 223 -8.13 7.17 -14.09
C TYR A 223 -8.76 7.97 -15.22
N ALA A 224 -9.07 7.33 -16.33
CA ALA A 224 -9.76 7.96 -17.45
C ALA A 224 -11.19 8.38 -17.06
N PRO A 225 -11.77 9.40 -17.71
CA PRO A 225 -13.17 9.77 -17.49
C PRO A 225 -14.10 8.56 -17.71
N GLY A 226 -14.91 8.21 -16.70
CA GLY A 226 -15.81 7.06 -16.74
C GLY A 226 -15.16 5.70 -16.44
N GLU A 227 -13.87 5.64 -16.22
CA GLU A 227 -13.21 4.42 -15.74
C GLU A 227 -13.65 4.14 -14.29
N PRO A 228 -14.10 2.90 -13.98
CA PRO A 228 -14.54 2.58 -12.64
C PRO A 228 -13.35 2.60 -11.68
N ILE A 229 -13.47 3.36 -10.61
CA ILE A 229 -12.53 3.35 -9.49
C ILE A 229 -13.08 2.36 -8.47
N SER A 230 -12.34 1.28 -8.24
CA SER A 230 -12.81 0.21 -7.36
C SER A 230 -12.74 0.65 -5.89
N TYR A 231 -13.91 0.76 -5.28
CA TYR A 231 -14.10 0.91 -3.82
C TYR A 231 -14.70 -0.34 -3.19
N ASP A 232 -14.84 -1.43 -3.95
CA ASP A 232 -15.43 -2.67 -3.48
C ASP A 232 -14.60 -3.29 -2.34
N GLY A 233 -15.29 -3.97 -1.42
CA GLY A 233 -14.67 -4.60 -0.26
C GLY A 233 -14.48 -3.69 0.96
N ALA A 234 -15.07 -2.50 0.95
CA ALA A 234 -15.25 -1.71 2.17
C ALA A 234 -16.21 -2.43 3.11
N VAL A 235 -15.89 -2.46 4.38
CA VAL A 235 -16.76 -2.96 5.44
C VAL A 235 -16.90 -1.87 6.51
N PRO A 236 -18.08 -1.66 7.10
CA PRO A 236 -18.22 -0.71 8.19
C PRO A 236 -17.21 -1.00 9.29
N CYS A 237 -16.56 0.02 9.81
CA CYS A 237 -15.76 -0.07 11.02
C CYS A 237 -16.73 -0.09 12.21
N ALA A 238 -17.45 -1.21 12.40
CA ALA A 238 -18.19 -1.43 13.62
C ALA A 238 -17.15 -1.74 14.72
N ILE A 239 -16.81 -0.72 15.48
CA ILE A 239 -16.17 -0.90 16.78
C ILE A 239 -17.35 -0.97 17.77
N GLU A 240 -17.78 -2.20 18.09
CA GLU A 240 -18.55 -2.44 19.29
C GLU A 240 -17.65 -2.37 20.53
#